data_e3e684126da95eace57caf98e73e52bd
#
_entry.id   e3e684126da95eace57caf98e73e52bd
#
_cell.length_a   1.000
_cell.length_b   1.000
_cell.length_c   1.000
_cell.angle_alpha   90.00
_cell.angle_beta   90.00
_cell.angle_gamma   90.00
#
_symmetry.space_group_name_H-M   'P 1'
#
loop_
_entity.id
_entity.type
_entity.pdbx_description
1 polymer ?
#
loop_
_entity_poly.entity_id
_entity_poly.type
_entity_poly.pdbx_seq_one_letter_code
_entity_poly.pdbx_strand_id
1 'polypeptide(L)' 'MKLLLDENLSRRVVPFIQEGYPQSTQVALIGLEQMNDREIRQYAINNDFVIARFC' A
#
# COMPACT_ATOMS: atom_id res chain seq x y z
N MET A 1 -4.32 -11.39 4.26
CA MET A 1 -4.29 -9.93 4.50
C MET A 1 -3.30 -9.28 3.55
N LYS A 2 -3.68 -8.18 2.94
CA LYS A 2 -2.82 -7.44 2.02
C LYS A 2 -2.56 -6.06 2.60
N LEU A 3 -1.31 -5.61 2.52
CA LEU A 3 -0.94 -4.28 2.99
C LEU A 3 -0.73 -3.35 1.79
N LEU A 4 -1.28 -2.15 1.90
CA LEU A 4 -1.06 -1.08 0.93
C LEU A 4 -0.14 -0.07 1.58
N LEU A 5 1.09 0.00 1.09
CA LEU A 5 2.13 0.84 1.69
C LEU A 5 2.06 2.26 1.16
N ASP A 6 2.23 3.23 2.06
CA ASP A 6 2.29 4.64 1.71
C ASP A 6 3.50 4.89 0.81
N GLU A 7 3.38 5.87 -0.09
CA GLU A 7 4.46 6.26 -0.99
C GLU A 7 5.70 6.78 -0.25
N ASN A 8 5.53 7.25 0.99
CA ASN A 8 6.65 7.72 1.82
C ASN A 8 7.54 6.58 2.33
N LEU A 9 7.08 5.34 2.20
CA LEU A 9 7.89 4.20 2.57
C LEU A 9 8.84 3.83 1.43
N SER A 10 10.05 3.42 1.81
CA SER A 10 11.03 2.98 0.82
C SER A 10 10.53 1.74 0.08
N ARG A 11 10.75 1.70 -1.24
CA ARG A 11 10.43 0.52 -2.04
C ARG A 11 11.18 -0.72 -1.57
N ARG A 12 12.28 -0.53 -0.84
CA ARG A 12 13.09 -1.63 -0.34
C ARG A 12 12.39 -2.43 0.74
N VAL A 13 11.37 -1.85 1.42
CA VAL A 13 10.60 -2.60 2.42
C VAL A 13 9.56 -3.51 1.79
N VAL A 14 9.17 -3.27 0.55
CA VAL A 14 8.11 -4.05 -0.10
C VAL A 14 8.44 -5.55 -0.13
N PRO A 15 9.63 -5.98 -0.57
CA PRO A 15 9.96 -7.42 -0.56
C PRO A 15 9.91 -8.05 0.82
N PHE A 16 10.32 -7.30 1.86
CA PHE A 16 10.27 -7.82 3.23
C PHE A 16 8.84 -8.05 3.69
N ILE A 17 7.95 -7.12 3.34
CA ILE A 17 6.56 -7.23 3.72
C ILE A 17 5.88 -8.35 2.93
N GLN A 18 6.24 -8.52 1.68
CA GLN A 18 5.67 -9.55 0.83
C GLN A 18 6.02 -10.97 1.29
N GLU A 19 7.05 -11.13 2.08
CA GLU A 19 7.34 -12.43 2.68
C GLU A 19 6.24 -12.87 3.63
N GLY A 20 5.69 -11.94 4.42
CA GLY A 20 4.59 -12.23 5.34
C GLY A 20 3.22 -11.97 4.74
N TYR A 21 3.14 -11.06 3.79
CA TYR A 21 1.89 -10.65 3.14
C TYR A 21 2.09 -10.60 1.63
N PRO A 22 2.05 -11.75 0.95
CA PRO A 22 2.51 -11.87 -0.45
C PRO A 22 1.83 -10.94 -1.46
N GLN A 23 0.61 -10.51 -1.18
CA GLN A 23 -0.13 -9.65 -2.10
C GLN A 23 -0.03 -8.17 -1.76
N SER A 24 0.85 -7.82 -0.81
CA SER A 24 1.06 -6.43 -0.44
C SER A 24 1.77 -5.66 -1.54
N THR A 25 1.45 -4.37 -1.66
CA THR A 25 2.06 -3.51 -2.66
C THR A 25 2.18 -2.09 -2.12
N GLN A 26 2.76 -1.21 -2.90
CA GLN A 26 2.94 0.18 -2.56
C GLN A 26 2.08 1.05 -3.48
N VAL A 27 1.59 2.18 -2.96
CA VAL A 27 0.73 3.10 -3.71
C VAL A 27 1.37 3.48 -5.05
N ALA A 28 2.66 3.78 -5.04
CA ALA A 28 3.36 4.19 -6.26
C ALA A 28 3.44 3.07 -7.30
N LEU A 29 3.51 1.81 -6.86
CA LEU A 29 3.65 0.68 -7.76
C LEU A 29 2.38 0.35 -8.54
N ILE A 30 1.23 0.77 -8.03
CA ILE A 30 -0.05 0.52 -8.68
C ILE A 30 -0.68 1.80 -9.23
N GLY A 31 0.13 2.87 -9.32
CA GLY A 31 -0.29 4.10 -9.98
C GLY A 31 -1.23 4.97 -9.18
N LEU A 32 -1.22 4.84 -7.85
CA LEU A 32 -2.12 5.59 -6.99
C LEU A 32 -1.48 6.85 -6.38
N GLU A 33 -0.26 7.17 -6.76
CA GLU A 33 0.45 8.28 -6.15
C GLU A 33 -0.19 9.64 -6.40
N GLN A 34 -1.04 9.76 -7.40
CA GLN A 34 -1.74 11.00 -7.72
C GLN A 34 -3.12 11.08 -7.08
N MET A 35 -3.54 10.03 -6.39
CA MET A 35 -4.82 10.03 -5.72
C MET A 35 -4.71 10.66 -4.34
N ASN A 36 -5.80 11.31 -3.89
CA ASN A 36 -5.84 11.85 -2.55
C ASN A 36 -6.08 10.73 -1.53
N ASP A 37 -5.92 11.07 -0.25
CA ASP A 37 -6.07 10.07 0.83
C ASP A 37 -7.43 9.38 0.83
N ARG A 38 -8.48 10.13 0.54
CA ARG A 38 -9.83 9.57 0.50
C ARG A 38 -9.95 8.50 -0.58
N GLU A 39 -9.42 8.76 -1.75
CA GLU A 39 -9.46 7.83 -2.87
C GLU A 39 -8.64 6.58 -2.58
N ILE A 40 -7.47 6.76 -1.96
CA ILE A 40 -6.62 5.64 -1.58
C ILE A 40 -7.31 4.76 -0.55
N ARG A 41 -7.96 5.36 0.45
CA ARG A 41 -8.72 4.61 1.46
C ARG A 41 -9.85 3.82 0.82
N GLN A 42 -10.56 4.44 -0.11
CA GLN A 42 -11.66 3.76 -0.79
C GLN A 42 -11.14 2.58 -1.61
N TYR A 43 -10.02 2.76 -2.29
CA TYR A 43 -9.39 1.67 -3.02
C TYR A 43 -9.02 0.52 -2.07
N ALA A 44 -8.45 0.86 -0.92
CA ALA A 44 -8.07 -0.15 0.05
C ALA A 44 -9.27 -0.96 0.54
N ILE A 45 -10.37 -0.27 0.85
CA ILE A 45 -11.60 -0.94 1.29
C ILE A 45 -12.14 -1.85 0.20
N ASN A 46 -12.18 -1.37 -1.03
CA ASN A 46 -12.75 -2.12 -2.15
C ASN A 46 -11.92 -3.34 -2.52
N ASN A 47 -10.65 -3.37 -2.16
CA ASN A 47 -9.72 -4.43 -2.55
C ASN A 47 -9.15 -5.18 -1.35
N ASP A 48 -9.72 -5.00 -0.17
CA ASP A 48 -9.33 -5.68 1.06
C ASP A 48 -7.87 -5.41 1.47
N PHE A 49 -7.39 -4.20 1.20
CA PHE A 49 -6.07 -3.76 1.67
C PHE A 49 -6.16 -3.13 3.05
N VAL A 50 -5.10 -3.29 3.82
CA VAL A 50 -4.89 -2.53 5.05
C VAL A 50 -3.79 -1.50 4.76
N ILE A 51 -4.07 -0.23 5.02
CA ILE A 51 -3.11 0.83 4.74
C ILE A 51 -2.04 0.84 5.83
N ALA A 52 -0.78 0.71 5.42
CA ALA A 52 0.36 0.76 6.32
C ALA A 52 1.10 2.08 6.10
N ARG A 53 1.23 2.86 7.16
CA ARG A 53 1.89 4.16 7.13
C ARG A 53 2.95 4.25 8.23
N PHE A 54 4.01 4.97 7.93
CA PHE A 54 4.94 5.42 8.96
C PHE A 54 4.58 6.83 9.40
N CYS A 55 4.60 7.04 10.68
CA CYS A 55 4.48 8.39 11.23
C CYS A 55 5.84 9.04 11.33
#